data_9cffa56156aa9fb7b0f0de90976884a6
#
_entry.id   9cffa56156aa9fb7b0f0de90976884a6
#
_cell.length_a   1.000
_cell.length_b   1.000
_cell.length_c   1.000
_cell.angle_alpha   90.00
_cell.angle_beta   90.00
_cell.angle_gamma   90.00
#
_symmetry.space_group_name_H-M   'P 1'
#
loop_
_entity.id
_entity.type
_entity.pdbx_description
1 polymer ?
#
loop_
_entity_poly.entity_id
_entity_poly.type
_entity_poly.pdbx_seq_one_letter_code
_entity_poly.pdbx_strand_id
1 'polypeptide(L)' 'MDKVRFLMSDTSADVTAACREALEQKGVEVTVVEKDGLQILQKMLVVRPQVVLLDAFMPG' A
#
# COMPACT_ATOMS: atom_id res chain seq x y z
N MET A 1 -2.83 16.63 -13.28
CA MET A 1 -1.79 16.25 -12.31
C MET A 1 -1.93 14.79 -11.92
N ASP A 2 -0.82 14.10 -11.88
CA ASP A 2 -0.84 12.69 -11.52
C ASP A 2 -1.05 12.54 -10.02
N LYS A 3 -1.80 11.53 -9.65
CA LYS A 3 -2.00 11.22 -8.24
C LYS A 3 -0.74 10.60 -7.66
N VAL A 4 -0.49 10.87 -6.38
CA VAL A 4 0.56 10.18 -5.65
C VAL A 4 0.13 8.72 -5.49
N ARG A 5 1.02 7.80 -5.81
CA ARG A 5 0.77 6.37 -5.67
C ARG A 5 1.37 5.88 -4.36
N PHE A 6 0.54 5.26 -3.56
CA PHE A 6 0.90 4.75 -2.24
C PHE A 6 0.66 3.24 -2.20
N LEU A 7 1.68 2.49 -1.84
CA LEU A 7 1.57 1.04 -1.69
C LEU A 7 1.70 0.69 -0.22
N MET A 8 0.76 -0.10 0.30
CA MET A 8 0.84 -0.55 1.69
C MET A 8 0.58 -2.04 1.79
N SER A 9 1.24 -2.68 2.75
CA SER A 9 0.97 -4.07 3.03
C SER A 9 -0.31 -4.21 3.84
N ASP A 10 -1.01 -5.32 3.63
CA ASP A 10 -2.21 -5.61 4.39
C ASP A 10 -1.85 -5.81 5.87
N THR A 11 -2.63 -5.19 6.72
CA THR A 11 -2.47 -5.31 8.17
C THR A 11 -3.85 -5.63 8.75
N SER A 12 -4.21 -5.13 9.93
CA SER A 12 -5.56 -5.36 10.41
C SER A 12 -6.56 -4.64 9.50
N ALA A 13 -7.73 -5.26 9.31
CA ALA A 13 -8.72 -4.70 8.39
C ALA A 13 -9.12 -3.28 8.77
N ASP A 14 -9.23 -3.00 10.07
CA ASP A 14 -9.62 -1.68 10.56
C ASP A 14 -8.57 -0.62 10.23
N VAL A 15 -7.30 -0.95 10.45
CA VAL A 15 -6.19 -0.03 10.19
C VAL A 15 -6.05 0.20 8.68
N THR A 16 -6.11 -0.87 7.90
CA THR A 16 -6.00 -0.77 6.45
C THR A 16 -7.10 0.12 5.88
N ALA A 17 -8.35 -0.11 6.29
CA ALA A 17 -9.47 0.66 5.81
C ALA A 17 -9.36 2.14 6.21
N ALA A 18 -8.96 2.41 7.45
CA ALA A 18 -8.83 3.78 7.93
C ALA A 18 -7.73 4.54 7.17
N CYS A 19 -6.57 3.93 6.98
CA CYS A 19 -5.48 4.54 6.25
C CYS A 19 -5.85 4.79 4.80
N ARG A 20 -6.46 3.81 4.16
CA ARG A 20 -6.87 3.91 2.77
C ARG A 20 -7.87 5.03 2.58
N GLU A 21 -8.89 5.08 3.43
CA GLU A 21 -9.91 6.12 3.33
C GLU A 21 -9.32 7.51 3.52
N ALA A 22 -8.49 7.68 4.54
CA ALA A 22 -7.87 8.97 4.82
C ALA A 22 -7.02 9.46 3.66
N LEU A 23 -6.24 8.55 3.06
CA LEU A 23 -5.37 8.91 1.94
C LEU A 23 -6.15 9.17 0.66
N GLU A 24 -7.17 8.37 0.40
CA GLU A 24 -7.98 8.55 -0.81
C GLU A 24 -8.73 9.88 -0.78
N GLN A 25 -9.15 10.33 0.40
CA GLN A 25 -9.79 11.64 0.54
C GLN A 25 -8.87 12.78 0.15
N LYS A 26 -7.57 12.56 0.25
CA LYS A 26 -6.57 13.56 -0.13
C LYS A 26 -6.10 13.42 -1.58
N GLY A 27 -6.74 12.55 -2.34
CA GLY A 27 -6.38 12.35 -3.72
C GLY A 27 -5.20 11.41 -3.94
N VAL A 28 -4.85 10.61 -2.94
CA VAL A 28 -3.78 9.63 -3.04
C VAL A 28 -4.35 8.32 -3.55
N GLU A 29 -3.67 7.73 -4.52
CA GLU A 29 -4.04 6.41 -5.04
C GLU A 29 -3.40 5.34 -4.16
N VAL A 30 -4.21 4.53 -3.49
CA VAL A 30 -3.74 3.54 -2.52
C VAL A 30 -3.90 2.14 -3.08
N THR A 31 -2.82 1.38 -3.07
CA THR A 31 -2.82 -0.05 -3.43
C THR A 31 -2.47 -0.86 -2.19
N VAL A 32 -3.32 -1.81 -1.84
CA VAL A 32 -3.10 -2.69 -0.70
C VAL A 32 -2.66 -4.06 -1.21
N VAL A 33 -1.57 -4.58 -0.66
CA VAL A 33 -1.04 -5.89 -1.06
C VAL A 33 -0.95 -6.81 0.15
N GLU A 34 -0.95 -8.11 -0.10
CA GLU A 34 -0.80 -9.09 0.95
C GLU A 34 0.61 -9.01 1.56
N LYS A 35 0.72 -9.48 2.80
CA LYS A 35 2.01 -9.53 3.50
C LYS A 35 2.88 -10.65 2.95
N ASP A 36 3.32 -10.50 1.72
CA ASP A 36 4.15 -11.45 1.02
C ASP A 36 5.19 -10.66 0.24
N GLY A 37 6.48 -10.85 0.57
CA GLY A 37 7.55 -10.09 -0.03
C GLY A 37 7.58 -10.17 -1.55
N LEU A 38 7.28 -11.35 -2.10
CA LEU A 38 7.25 -11.52 -3.55
C LEU A 38 6.11 -10.74 -4.19
N GLN A 39 4.93 -10.79 -3.60
CA GLN A 39 3.77 -10.06 -4.12
C GLN A 39 3.97 -8.56 -4.02
N ILE A 40 4.58 -8.10 -2.94
CA ILE A 40 4.89 -6.68 -2.77
C ILE A 40 5.85 -6.24 -3.86
N LEU A 41 6.90 -7.01 -4.10
CA LEU A 41 7.87 -6.69 -5.15
C LEU A 41 7.21 -6.63 -6.52
N GLN A 42 6.35 -7.60 -6.84
CA GLN A 42 5.64 -7.62 -8.11
C GLN A 42 4.74 -6.40 -8.27
N LYS A 43 4.02 -6.03 -7.21
CA LYS A 43 3.15 -4.86 -7.26
C LYS A 43 3.94 -3.56 -7.36
N MET A 44 5.10 -3.49 -6.72
CA MET A 44 5.97 -2.32 -6.84
C MET A 44 6.42 -2.11 -8.28
N LEU A 45 6.69 -3.18 -8.99
CA LEU A 45 7.11 -3.09 -10.39
C LEU A 45 5.96 -2.65 -11.30
N VAL A 46 4.74 -3.01 -10.98
CA VAL A 46 3.56 -2.66 -11.78
C VAL A 46 3.04 -1.27 -11.42
N VAL A 47 2.88 -0.99 -10.15
CA VAL A 47 2.26 0.25 -9.68
C VAL A 47 3.26 1.40 -9.67
N ARG A 48 4.52 1.11 -9.41
CA ARG A 48 5.59 2.12 -9.27
C ARG A 48 5.21 3.17 -8.24
N PRO A 49 4.99 2.75 -6.98
CA PRO A 49 4.53 3.69 -5.96
C PRO A 49 5.61 4.69 -5.58
N GLN A 50 5.20 5.88 -5.19
CA GLN A 50 6.10 6.91 -4.69
C GLN A 50 6.34 6.76 -3.20
N VAL A 51 5.40 6.15 -2.49
CA VAL A 51 5.49 5.89 -1.06
C VAL A 51 5.10 4.43 -0.80
N VAL A 52 5.87 3.75 0.04
CA VAL A 52 5.62 2.36 0.41
C VAL A 52 5.60 2.24 1.93
N LEU A 53 4.53 1.68 2.46
CA LEU A 53 4.40 1.39 3.89
C LEU A 53 4.31 -0.11 4.08
N LEU A 54 5.30 -0.70 4.76
CA LEU A 54 5.36 -2.14 4.98
C LEU A 54 5.25 -2.46 6.46
N ASP A 55 4.60 -3.59 6.75
CA ASP A 55 4.51 -4.10 8.11
C ASP A 55 5.87 -4.69 8.54
N ALA A 56 6.33 -4.34 9.74
CA ALA A 56 7.63 -4.80 10.24
C ALA A 56 7.67 -6.30 10.52
N PHE A 57 6.52 -6.94 10.67
CA PHE A 57 6.42 -8.37 10.97
C PHE A 57 6.06 -9.19 9.75
N MET A 58 6.38 -8.71 8.58
CA MET A 58 6.06 -9.39 7.33
C MET A 58 6.92 -10.64 7.16
N PRO A 59 6.33 -11.79 6.86
CA PRO A 59 7.08 -13.00 6.54
C PRO A 59 7.75 -12.88 5.17
N GLY A 60 8.91 -13.45 5.07
CA GLY A 60 9.67 -13.51 3.81
C GLY A 60 10.60 -12.36 3.56
#